data_9b8b66a021605b860dbf72e9d3f2791a
#
_entry.id   9b8b66a021605b860dbf72e9d3f2791a
#
_cell.length_a   1.000
_cell.length_b   1.000
_cell.length_c   1.000
_cell.angle_alpha   90.00
_cell.angle_beta   90.00
_cell.angle_gamma   90.00
#
_symmetry.space_group_name_H-M   'P 1'
#
loop_
_entity.id
_entity.type
_entity.pdbx_description
1 polymer ?
#
loop_
_entity_poly.entity_id
_entity_poly.type
_entity_poly.pdbx_seq_one_letter_code
_entity_poly.pdbx_strand_id
1 'polypeptide(L)'
;GSWCPNCMDETKFLSEYYQKAKKEGVEIVAIAYENSTDFKRSQISVRKFQQRFNVKYPMLISGVSVTDSLRTEKTIPQLTTIKVYPTTIYIGKDGTVRKLHSGFYGPGTGEHFEAFKKEFYQTIADMLKE
;
A
#
# COMPACT_ATOMS: atom_id res chain seq x y z
N GLY A 1 -0.19 7.54 -2.67
CA GLY A 1 0.60 8.38 -3.56
C GLY A 1 1.78 9.04 -2.86
N SER A 2 2.74 9.50 -3.64
CA SER A 2 3.95 10.14 -3.09
C SER A 2 3.67 11.45 -2.36
N TRP A 3 2.49 12.01 -2.55
CA TRP A 3 2.00 13.24 -1.94
C TRP A 3 1.38 13.05 -0.56
N CYS A 4 1.17 11.83 -0.13
CA CYS A 4 0.33 11.48 1.01
C CYS A 4 1.17 11.18 2.25
N PRO A 5 1.07 11.97 3.35
CA PRO A 5 1.86 11.73 4.57
C PRO A 5 1.62 10.38 5.22
N ASN A 6 0.37 9.93 5.30
CA ASN A 6 0.06 8.61 5.85
C ASN A 6 0.61 7.48 4.97
N CYS A 7 0.67 7.69 3.66
CA CYS A 7 1.31 6.76 2.75
C CYS A 7 2.82 6.67 2.98
N MET A 8 3.45 7.78 3.34
CA MET A 8 4.87 7.81 3.70
C MET A 8 5.14 6.96 4.93
N ASP A 9 4.32 7.12 5.97
CA ASP A 9 4.43 6.35 7.22
C ASP A 9 4.23 4.86 6.96
N GLU A 10 3.21 4.48 6.19
CA GLU A 10 2.98 3.08 5.85
C GLU A 10 4.11 2.50 5.02
N THR A 11 4.61 3.26 4.04
CA THR A 11 5.69 2.79 3.18
C THR A 11 6.96 2.53 3.98
N LYS A 12 7.29 3.39 4.93
CA LYS A 12 8.41 3.16 5.83
C LYS A 12 8.24 1.85 6.61
N PHE A 13 7.07 1.65 7.19
CA PHE A 13 6.74 0.42 7.91
C PHE A 13 6.84 -0.82 7.02
N LEU A 14 6.22 -0.79 5.86
CA LEU A 14 6.21 -1.92 4.94
C LEU A 14 7.59 -2.21 4.35
N SER A 15 8.41 -1.18 4.09
CA SER A 15 9.77 -1.37 3.58
C SER A 15 10.65 -2.11 4.57
N GLU A 16 10.53 -1.77 5.85
CA GLU A 16 11.26 -2.47 6.91
C GLU A 16 10.75 -3.90 7.08
N TYR A 17 9.44 -4.09 7.05
CA TYR A 17 8.83 -5.41 7.15
C TYR A 17 9.18 -6.32 5.97
N TYR A 18 9.25 -5.77 4.76
CA TYR A 18 9.45 -6.54 3.52
C TYR A 18 10.73 -7.37 3.53
N GLN A 19 11.76 -6.91 4.21
CA GLN A 19 13.03 -7.61 4.28
C GLN A 19 12.88 -9.01 4.87
N LYS A 20 11.98 -9.18 5.84
CA LYS A 20 11.68 -10.49 6.39
C LYS A 20 10.45 -11.15 5.78
N ALA A 21 9.48 -10.36 5.33
CA ALA A 21 8.25 -10.86 4.71
C ALA A 21 8.52 -11.78 3.53
N LYS A 22 9.47 -11.37 2.68
CA LYS A 22 9.84 -12.12 1.48
C LYS A 22 10.33 -13.53 1.81
N LYS A 23 11.08 -13.69 2.89
CA LYS A 23 11.58 -14.98 3.36
C LYS A 23 10.46 -15.85 3.93
N GLU A 24 9.37 -15.24 4.39
CA GLU A 24 8.21 -15.94 4.98
C GLU A 24 7.16 -16.31 3.93
N GLY A 25 7.36 -15.93 2.67
CA GLY A 25 6.40 -16.21 1.60
C GLY A 25 5.36 -15.12 1.41
N VAL A 26 5.64 -13.91 1.87
CA VAL A 26 4.76 -12.75 1.69
C VAL A 26 5.34 -11.84 0.61
N GLU A 27 4.48 -11.39 -0.31
CA GLU A 27 4.86 -10.42 -1.34
C GLU A 27 4.06 -9.14 -1.15
N ILE A 28 4.66 -8.02 -1.56
CA ILE A 28 4.03 -6.70 -1.49
C ILE A 28 4.13 -6.05 -2.86
N VAL A 29 3.03 -5.46 -3.32
CA VAL A 29 2.99 -4.61 -4.52
C VAL A 29 2.24 -3.34 -4.16
N ALA A 30 2.79 -2.20 -4.53
CA ALA A 30 2.12 -0.92 -4.33
C ALA A 30 1.62 -0.37 -5.66
N ILE A 31 0.47 0.31 -5.61
CA ILE A 31 -0.09 1.03 -6.76
C ILE A 31 -0.19 2.50 -6.37
N ALA A 32 0.51 3.36 -7.11
CA ALA A 32 0.55 4.78 -6.86
C ALA A 32 -0.54 5.52 -7.66
N TYR A 33 -1.37 6.29 -6.94
CA TYR A 33 -2.34 7.21 -7.53
C TYR A 33 -1.80 8.61 -7.33
N GLU A 34 -1.06 9.09 -8.32
CA GLU A 34 -0.46 10.41 -8.28
C GLU A 34 -1.46 11.49 -8.73
N ASN A 35 -1.14 12.76 -8.50
CA ASN A 35 -1.99 13.86 -8.94
C ASN A 35 -1.92 14.07 -10.47
N SER A 36 -0.79 13.77 -11.07
CA SER A 36 -0.55 13.95 -12.50
C SER A 36 -0.85 12.66 -13.28
N THR A 37 -1.38 12.81 -14.50
CA THR A 37 -1.49 11.72 -15.47
C THR A 37 -0.27 11.62 -16.37
N ASP A 38 0.67 12.57 -16.27
CA ASP A 38 1.93 12.53 -16.99
C ASP A 38 2.83 11.44 -16.40
N PHE A 39 3.08 10.39 -17.16
CA PHE A 39 3.83 9.24 -16.69
C PHE A 39 5.26 9.61 -16.24
N LYS A 40 5.93 10.48 -17.00
CA LYS A 40 7.31 10.87 -16.65
C LYS A 40 7.37 11.62 -15.32
N ARG A 41 6.43 12.52 -15.09
CA ARG A 41 6.35 13.26 -13.82
C ARG A 41 6.06 12.32 -12.66
N SER A 42 5.10 11.43 -12.83
CA SER A 42 4.76 10.43 -11.82
C SER A 42 5.92 9.49 -11.56
N GLN A 43 6.63 9.05 -12.61
CA GLN A 43 7.79 8.19 -12.48
C GLN A 43 8.91 8.84 -11.66
N ILE A 44 9.18 10.14 -11.89
CA ILE A 44 10.19 10.87 -11.12
C ILE A 44 9.79 10.94 -9.64
N SER A 45 8.54 11.29 -9.36
CA SER A 45 8.04 11.39 -7.98
C SER A 45 8.06 10.03 -7.27
N VAL A 46 7.62 8.98 -7.93
CA VAL A 46 7.60 7.63 -7.36
C VAL A 46 9.01 7.09 -7.15
N ARG A 47 9.94 7.35 -8.06
CA ARG A 47 11.34 6.95 -7.88
C ARG A 47 12.00 7.64 -6.69
N LYS A 48 11.77 8.94 -6.52
CA LYS A 48 12.26 9.66 -5.34
C LYS A 48 11.70 9.07 -4.05
N PHE A 49 10.42 8.74 -4.06
CA PHE A 49 9.74 8.10 -2.95
C PHE A 49 10.35 6.73 -2.64
N GLN A 50 10.56 5.89 -3.66
CA GLN A 50 11.22 4.60 -3.54
C GLN A 50 12.60 4.72 -2.90
N GLN A 51 13.40 5.67 -3.37
CA GLN A 51 14.75 5.89 -2.86
C GLN A 51 14.74 6.38 -1.41
N ARG A 52 13.84 7.31 -1.11
CA ARG A 52 13.71 7.87 0.24
C ARG A 52 13.40 6.81 1.29
N PHE A 53 12.51 5.89 0.97
CA PHE A 53 12.05 4.86 1.91
C PHE A 53 12.70 3.49 1.67
N ASN A 54 13.67 3.41 0.78
CA ASN A 54 14.38 2.17 0.45
C ASN A 54 13.43 1.02 0.09
N VAL A 55 12.44 1.31 -0.74
CA VAL A 55 11.41 0.34 -1.13
C VAL A 55 11.99 -0.69 -2.10
N LYS A 56 11.90 -1.98 -1.75
CA LYS A 56 12.39 -3.09 -2.56
C LYS A 56 11.28 -3.87 -3.27
N TYR A 57 10.02 -3.62 -2.91
CA TYR A 57 8.88 -4.22 -3.62
C TYR A 57 8.44 -3.35 -4.80
N PRO A 58 7.73 -3.92 -5.79
CA PRO A 58 7.28 -3.16 -6.95
C PRO A 58 6.31 -2.03 -6.57
N MET A 59 6.53 -0.86 -7.18
CA MET A 59 5.62 0.27 -7.10
C MET A 59 5.13 0.61 -8.50
N LEU A 60 3.88 0.32 -8.77
CA LEU A 60 3.25 0.53 -10.07
C LEU A 60 2.58 1.91 -10.09
N ILE A 61 2.58 2.54 -11.26
CA ILE A 61 1.91 3.83 -11.47
C ILE A 61 0.57 3.53 -12.13
N SER A 62 -0.53 3.96 -11.49
CA SER A 62 -1.89 3.64 -11.95
C SER A 62 -2.25 4.26 -13.31
N GLY A 63 -1.63 5.38 -13.65
CA GLY A 63 -1.93 6.11 -14.88
C GLY A 63 -3.16 7.00 -14.80
N VAL A 64 -3.89 6.96 -13.68
CA VAL A 64 -5.04 7.84 -13.44
C VAL A 64 -4.71 8.79 -12.28
N SER A 65 -5.32 9.98 -12.29
CA SER A 65 -5.15 10.93 -11.19
C SER A 65 -5.97 10.48 -9.98
N VAL A 66 -5.45 10.77 -8.78
CA VAL A 66 -6.18 10.55 -7.53
C VAL A 66 -7.47 11.38 -7.48
N THR A 67 -7.56 12.46 -8.27
CA THR A 67 -8.77 13.30 -8.36
C THR A 67 -9.82 12.75 -9.32
N ASP A 68 -9.50 11.71 -10.10
CA ASP A 68 -10.47 11.07 -10.99
C ASP A 68 -11.47 10.28 -10.16
N SER A 69 -12.76 10.65 -10.24
CA SER A 69 -13.82 9.98 -9.49
C SER A 69 -14.01 8.51 -9.88
N LEU A 70 -13.56 8.13 -11.07
CA LEU A 70 -13.62 6.76 -11.57
C LEU A 70 -12.28 6.03 -11.44
N ARG A 71 -11.38 6.52 -10.60
CA ARG A 71 -10.02 5.97 -10.48
C ARG A 71 -10.01 4.48 -10.12
N THR A 72 -10.90 4.06 -9.24
CA THR A 72 -10.98 2.64 -8.84
C THR A 72 -11.51 1.78 -9.98
N GLU A 73 -12.60 2.19 -10.59
CA GLU A 73 -13.21 1.45 -11.71
C GLU A 73 -12.27 1.30 -12.90
N LYS A 74 -11.44 2.31 -13.15
CA LYS A 74 -10.47 2.30 -14.26
C LYS A 74 -9.26 1.42 -14.00
N THR A 75 -8.94 1.13 -12.75
CA THR A 75 -7.70 0.43 -12.38
C THR A 75 -7.92 -0.89 -11.67
N ILE A 76 -8.85 -0.95 -10.74
CA ILE A 76 -9.16 -2.15 -9.94
C ILE A 76 -10.68 -2.30 -9.86
N PRO A 77 -11.35 -2.64 -10.99
CA PRO A 77 -12.82 -2.69 -11.03
C PRO A 77 -13.43 -3.78 -10.13
N GLN A 78 -12.62 -4.70 -9.64
CA GLN A 78 -13.06 -5.76 -8.72
C GLN A 78 -13.38 -5.24 -7.32
N LEU A 79 -12.94 -4.03 -7.00
CA LEU A 79 -13.14 -3.44 -5.67
C LEU A 79 -14.21 -2.34 -5.71
N THR A 80 -14.84 -2.11 -4.56
CA THR A 80 -15.63 -0.90 -4.36
C THR A 80 -14.71 0.32 -4.35
N THR A 81 -15.27 1.51 -4.59
CA THR A 81 -14.48 2.74 -4.70
C THR A 81 -13.59 2.96 -3.49
N ILE A 82 -12.30 3.09 -3.74
CA ILE A 82 -11.30 3.41 -2.71
C ILE A 82 -11.37 4.92 -2.45
N LYS A 83 -11.69 5.29 -1.22
CA LYS A 83 -11.91 6.69 -0.82
C LYS A 83 -10.76 7.24 0.04
N VAL A 84 -10.00 6.38 0.68
CA VAL A 84 -8.96 6.75 1.64
C VAL A 84 -7.61 6.21 1.19
N TYR A 85 -6.58 7.01 1.35
CA TYR A 85 -5.21 6.60 1.07
C TYR A 85 -4.34 6.74 2.32
N PRO A 86 -3.52 5.74 2.63
CA PRO A 86 -3.37 4.47 1.90
C PRO A 86 -4.53 3.51 2.19
N THR A 87 -4.77 2.59 1.27
CA THR A 87 -5.65 1.42 1.50
C THR A 87 -4.83 0.18 1.27
N THR A 88 -4.88 -0.75 2.21
CA THR A 88 -4.15 -2.02 2.14
C THR A 88 -5.12 -3.15 1.82
N ILE A 89 -4.76 -3.95 0.84
CA ILE A 89 -5.56 -5.08 0.39
C ILE A 89 -4.78 -6.36 0.70
N TYR A 90 -5.38 -7.25 1.48
CA TYR A 90 -4.79 -8.55 1.81
C TYR A 90 -5.36 -9.60 0.87
N ILE A 91 -4.49 -10.24 0.09
CA ILE A 91 -4.88 -11.21 -0.93
C ILE A 91 -4.32 -12.57 -0.56
N GLY A 92 -5.18 -13.58 -0.52
CA GLY A 92 -4.79 -14.95 -0.20
C GLY A 92 -4.05 -15.64 -1.35
N LYS A 93 -3.52 -16.83 -1.08
CA LYS A 93 -2.78 -17.63 -2.06
C LYS A 93 -3.62 -18.02 -3.28
N ASP A 94 -4.93 -18.10 -3.11
CA ASP A 94 -5.88 -18.40 -4.19
C ASP A 94 -6.30 -17.16 -4.99
N GLY A 95 -5.74 -15.98 -4.68
CA GLY A 95 -6.06 -14.73 -5.37
C GLY A 95 -7.30 -14.01 -4.85
N THR A 96 -7.95 -14.52 -3.80
CA THR A 96 -9.13 -13.84 -3.25
C THR A 96 -8.75 -12.78 -2.22
N VAL A 97 -9.52 -11.69 -2.19
CA VAL A 97 -9.36 -10.64 -1.19
C VAL A 97 -9.87 -11.15 0.16
N ARG A 98 -8.99 -11.13 1.15
CA ARG A 98 -9.34 -11.56 2.52
C ARG A 98 -9.74 -10.38 3.41
N LYS A 99 -9.13 -9.23 3.19
CA LYS A 99 -9.32 -8.07 4.04
C LYS A 99 -8.95 -6.78 3.31
N LEU A 100 -9.66 -5.71 3.63
CA LEU A 100 -9.32 -4.34 3.24
C LEU A 100 -9.11 -3.52 4.50
N HIS A 101 -8.04 -2.73 4.54
CA HIS A 101 -7.78 -1.80 5.62
C HIS A 101 -7.59 -0.41 5.05
N SER A 102 -8.47 0.52 5.41
CA SER A 102 -8.42 1.91 4.94
C SER A 102 -7.65 2.77 5.94
N GLY A 103 -6.71 3.56 5.43
CA GLY A 103 -5.89 4.44 6.24
C GLY A 103 -4.69 3.74 6.87
N PHE A 104 -3.94 4.49 7.67
CA PHE A 104 -2.79 3.98 8.40
C PHE A 104 -2.55 4.82 9.65
N TYR A 105 -2.38 4.14 10.78
CA TYR A 105 -2.00 4.78 12.03
C TYR A 105 -0.48 4.69 12.19
N GLY A 106 0.22 5.80 11.93
CA GLY A 106 1.67 5.87 12.03
C GLY A 106 2.20 5.91 13.46
N PRO A 107 3.53 5.90 13.63
CA PRO A 107 4.16 5.86 14.96
C PRO A 107 3.72 6.98 15.91
N GLY A 108 3.38 8.15 15.38
CA GLY A 108 2.91 9.28 16.17
C GLY A 108 1.55 9.11 16.82
N THR A 109 0.80 8.06 16.48
CA THR A 109 -0.53 7.80 17.04
C THR A 109 -0.51 6.96 18.32
N GLY A 110 0.68 6.51 18.77
CA GLY A 110 0.84 5.75 20.01
C GLY A 110 0.11 4.42 20.02
N GLU A 111 -0.95 4.30 20.84
CA GLU A 111 -1.70 3.05 21.01
C GLU A 111 -2.34 2.57 19.69
N HIS A 112 -2.77 3.48 18.83
CA HIS A 112 -3.35 3.11 17.54
C HIS A 112 -2.34 2.41 16.64
N PHE A 113 -1.09 2.88 16.66
CA PHE A 113 -0.02 2.24 15.90
C PHE A 113 0.30 0.85 16.44
N GLU A 114 0.38 0.70 17.76
CA GLU A 114 0.62 -0.61 18.39
C GLU A 114 -0.50 -1.60 18.08
N ALA A 115 -1.75 -1.15 18.15
CA ALA A 115 -2.91 -1.98 17.79
C ALA A 115 -2.89 -2.37 16.31
N PHE A 116 -2.52 -1.43 15.42
CA PHE A 116 -2.39 -1.71 14.00
C PHE A 116 -1.34 -2.79 13.75
N LYS A 117 -0.16 -2.66 14.33
CA LYS A 117 0.93 -3.64 14.15
C LYS A 117 0.51 -5.04 14.58
N LYS A 118 -0.14 -5.14 15.74
CA LYS A 118 -0.62 -6.42 16.25
C LYS A 118 -1.62 -7.07 15.27
N GLU A 119 -2.58 -6.30 14.79
CA GLU A 119 -3.57 -6.79 13.83
C GLU A 119 -2.93 -7.17 12.50
N PHE A 120 -2.00 -6.36 12.01
CA PHE A 120 -1.26 -6.61 10.77
C PHE A 120 -0.52 -7.95 10.83
N TYR A 121 0.29 -8.16 11.86
CA TYR A 121 1.06 -9.38 11.99
C TYR A 121 0.16 -10.61 12.19
N GLN A 122 -0.92 -10.45 12.93
CA GLN A 122 -1.88 -11.55 13.14
C GLN A 122 -2.59 -11.92 11.85
N THR A 123 -3.02 -10.95 11.06
CA THR A 123 -3.66 -11.18 9.77
C THR A 123 -2.75 -11.97 8.84
N ILE A 124 -1.48 -11.57 8.74
CA ILE A 124 -0.51 -12.26 7.88
C ILE A 124 -0.22 -13.66 8.40
N ALA A 125 -0.05 -13.83 9.72
CA ALA A 125 0.18 -15.15 10.31
C ALA A 125 -0.98 -16.11 10.00
N ASP A 126 -2.21 -15.63 10.12
CA ASP A 126 -3.40 -16.43 9.83
C ASP A 126 -3.47 -16.80 8.34
N MET A 127 -3.17 -15.85 7.46
CA MET A 127 -3.18 -16.10 6.02
C MET A 127 -2.09 -17.08 5.58
N LEU A 128 -0.93 -17.04 6.22
CA LEU A 128 0.17 -17.97 5.91
C LEU A 128 -0.16 -19.42 6.26
N LYS A 129 -1.11 -19.65 7.16
CA LYS A 129 -1.58 -20.99 7.52
C LYS A 129 -2.54 -21.59 6.48
N GLU A 130 -3.07 -20.78 5.61
CA GLU A 130 -3.97 -21.23 4.52
C GLU A 130 -3.17 -22.00 3.42
#